data_8668caee09336106b8c24e6c42ff620e
#
_entry.id   8668caee09336106b8c24e6c42ff620e
#
_cell.length_a   1.000
_cell.length_b   1.000
_cell.length_c   1.000
_cell.angle_alpha   90.00
_cell.angle_beta   90.00
_cell.angle_gamma   90.00
#
_symmetry.space_group_name_H-M   'P 1'
#
loop_
_entity.id
_entity.type
_entity.pdbx_description
1 polymer ?
#
loop_
_entity_poly.entity_id
_entity_poly.type
_entity_poly.pdbx_seq_one_letter_code
_entity_poly.pdbx_strand_id
1 'polypeptide(L)'
;MPVNQPRIPLALALLDRIFPPNASAFMSGDQQTQHEIVKASESMGSYVAELGADRIGGLDILDFGCGWGGETLWLARRAQSVSGVDVEAGAIAQARKALAAASVRNCRFECAPDGRLPFADASFDAVFSTDTFEHVMDLDFAFSEIGRVLKPGGSLLTRFGPLFLSPQGYHLYWACQVPYAHLIFGLDAIAAMRARRGGSSSQPQSWRDLGLNGRRFREYVRSVERADFEVVRFRPIPVRGLKTLASLPLVGDLFIFGVDCHIRRRR
;
A
#
# COMPACT_ATOMS: atom_id res chain seq x y z
N MET A 1 8.06 18.11 -33.41
CA MET A 1 7.99 16.72 -33.91
C MET A 1 6.83 16.06 -33.22
N PRO A 2 5.92 15.32 -33.86
CA PRO A 2 4.86 14.64 -33.17
C PRO A 2 5.51 13.59 -32.27
N VAL A 3 5.26 13.67 -30.96
CA VAL A 3 5.65 12.65 -29.98
C VAL A 3 4.97 11.35 -30.42
N ASN A 4 5.77 10.36 -30.79
CA ASN A 4 5.28 9.06 -31.23
C ASN A 4 4.52 8.44 -30.05
N GLN A 5 3.18 8.50 -30.07
CA GLN A 5 2.38 7.93 -29.01
C GLN A 5 2.64 6.42 -28.96
N PRO A 6 2.92 5.84 -27.80
CA PRO A 6 3.18 4.42 -27.69
C PRO A 6 1.95 3.64 -28.18
N ARG A 7 2.19 2.64 -29.02
CA ARG A 7 1.14 1.81 -29.62
C ARG A 7 0.79 0.68 -28.66
N ILE A 8 -0.51 0.46 -28.48
CA ILE A 8 -0.98 -0.75 -27.75
C ILE A 8 -0.77 -1.95 -28.67
N PRO A 9 0.00 -2.96 -28.25
CA PRO A 9 0.17 -4.20 -29.03
C PRO A 9 -1.18 -4.85 -29.34
N LEU A 10 -1.37 -5.37 -30.54
CA LEU A 10 -2.62 -6.01 -30.95
C LEU A 10 -3.05 -7.13 -30.00
N ALA A 11 -2.10 -7.96 -29.58
CA ALA A 11 -2.36 -9.03 -28.62
C ALA A 11 -2.91 -8.50 -27.27
N LEU A 12 -2.35 -7.41 -26.74
CA LEU A 12 -2.86 -6.76 -25.53
C LEU A 12 -4.26 -6.18 -25.75
N ALA A 13 -4.51 -5.55 -26.91
CA ALA A 13 -5.83 -5.01 -27.24
C ALA A 13 -6.91 -6.10 -27.37
N LEU A 14 -6.55 -7.30 -27.84
CA LEU A 14 -7.45 -8.46 -27.88
C LEU A 14 -7.71 -9.05 -26.48
N LEU A 15 -6.67 -9.20 -25.67
CA LEU A 15 -6.79 -9.68 -24.29
C LEU A 15 -7.59 -8.72 -23.42
N ASP A 16 -7.49 -7.40 -23.63
CA ASP A 16 -8.27 -6.39 -22.91
C ASP A 16 -9.79 -6.54 -23.12
N ARG A 17 -10.22 -7.17 -24.23
CA ARG A 17 -11.65 -7.49 -24.45
C ARG A 17 -12.11 -8.69 -23.61
N ILE A 18 -11.21 -9.61 -23.30
CA ILE A 18 -11.47 -10.80 -22.45
C ILE A 18 -11.40 -10.42 -20.97
N PHE A 19 -10.51 -9.50 -20.61
CA PHE A 19 -10.29 -8.99 -19.27
C PHE A 19 -10.64 -7.48 -19.22
N PRO A 20 -11.91 -7.10 -19.28
CA PRO A 20 -12.29 -5.69 -19.32
C PRO A 20 -11.93 -5.00 -18.00
N PRO A 21 -11.48 -3.74 -18.05
CA PRO A 21 -11.14 -2.97 -16.87
C PRO A 21 -12.37 -2.71 -16.00
N ASN A 22 -12.11 -2.49 -14.72
CA ASN A 22 -13.17 -2.11 -13.79
C ASN A 22 -13.52 -0.63 -13.97
N ALA A 23 -14.74 -0.32 -14.38
CA ALA A 23 -15.19 1.03 -14.68
C ALA A 23 -15.32 1.95 -13.44
N SER A 24 -15.23 1.41 -12.21
CA SER A 24 -15.41 2.16 -10.97
C SER A 24 -14.19 2.95 -10.49
N ALA A 25 -13.21 3.20 -11.33
CA ALA A 25 -11.86 3.56 -10.93
C ALA A 25 -11.57 5.05 -10.70
N PHE A 26 -12.50 5.95 -11.01
CA PHE A 26 -12.32 7.38 -10.72
C PHE A 26 -13.27 7.81 -9.61
N MET A 27 -12.88 7.54 -8.37
CA MET A 27 -13.58 8.08 -7.21
C MET A 27 -13.08 9.50 -6.92
N SER A 28 -14.00 10.41 -6.52
CA SER A 28 -13.61 11.67 -5.91
C SER A 28 -12.92 11.40 -4.56
N GLY A 29 -12.18 12.39 -4.04
CA GLY A 29 -11.52 12.24 -2.74
C GLY A 29 -12.49 11.88 -1.61
N ASP A 30 -13.69 12.47 -1.61
CA ASP A 30 -14.72 12.13 -0.60
C ASP A 30 -15.21 10.68 -0.76
N GLN A 31 -15.41 10.21 -1.99
CA GLN A 31 -15.78 8.81 -2.27
C GLN A 31 -14.68 7.83 -1.89
N GLN A 32 -13.41 8.20 -2.13
CA GLN A 32 -12.26 7.38 -1.76
C GLN A 32 -12.19 7.24 -0.23
N THR A 33 -12.29 8.34 0.52
CA THR A 33 -12.32 8.31 1.99
C THR A 33 -13.45 7.42 2.51
N GLN A 34 -14.67 7.53 1.96
CA GLN A 34 -15.79 6.67 2.38
C GLN A 34 -15.54 5.21 2.06
N HIS A 35 -14.96 4.91 0.90
CA HIS A 35 -14.59 3.55 0.52
C HIS A 35 -13.56 2.95 1.49
N GLU A 36 -12.54 3.72 1.87
CA GLU A 36 -11.54 3.31 2.88
C GLU A 36 -12.17 3.06 4.25
N ILE A 37 -13.09 3.93 4.71
CA ILE A 37 -13.81 3.71 5.98
C ILE A 37 -14.60 2.38 5.96
N VAL A 38 -15.24 2.06 4.84
CA VAL A 38 -15.98 0.79 4.71
C VAL A 38 -15.03 -0.40 4.74
N LYS A 39 -13.92 -0.32 4.00
CA LYS A 39 -12.90 -1.39 3.98
C LYS A 39 -12.15 -1.53 5.31
N ALA A 40 -12.01 -0.46 6.10
CA ALA A 40 -11.22 -0.43 7.32
C ALA A 40 -11.66 -1.49 8.35
N SER A 41 -12.93 -1.86 8.40
CA SER A 41 -13.42 -2.93 9.29
C SER A 41 -12.81 -4.30 8.93
N GLU A 42 -12.51 -4.55 7.67
CA GLU A 42 -11.88 -5.79 7.18
C GLU A 42 -10.36 -5.70 7.27
N SER A 43 -9.75 -4.60 6.80
CA SER A 43 -8.30 -4.41 6.78
C SER A 43 -7.74 -4.20 8.19
N MET A 44 -8.19 -3.18 8.89
CA MET A 44 -7.70 -2.81 10.23
C MET A 44 -8.28 -3.66 11.35
N GLY A 45 -9.51 -4.19 11.16
CA GLY A 45 -10.17 -5.03 12.17
C GLY A 45 -9.35 -6.27 12.54
N SER A 46 -8.64 -6.87 11.59
CA SER A 46 -7.75 -8.01 11.85
C SER A 46 -6.54 -7.62 12.71
N TYR A 47 -5.97 -6.41 12.52
CA TYR A 47 -4.85 -5.90 13.32
C TYR A 47 -5.29 -5.58 14.75
N VAL A 48 -6.47 -4.96 14.89
CA VAL A 48 -7.08 -4.69 16.19
C VAL A 48 -7.31 -5.98 16.97
N ALA A 49 -7.85 -7.02 16.33
CA ALA A 49 -8.06 -8.32 16.96
C ALA A 49 -6.74 -8.98 17.38
N GLU A 50 -5.69 -8.84 16.59
CA GLU A 50 -4.37 -9.42 16.89
C GLU A 50 -3.67 -8.72 18.07
N LEU A 51 -3.80 -7.40 18.21
CA LEU A 51 -3.27 -6.66 19.36
C LEU A 51 -4.13 -6.83 20.63
N GLY A 52 -5.34 -7.31 20.47
CA GLY A 52 -6.35 -7.42 21.52
C GLY A 52 -7.34 -6.25 21.48
N ALA A 53 -8.58 -6.54 21.12
CA ALA A 53 -9.62 -5.53 20.95
C ALA A 53 -9.83 -4.65 22.20
N ASP A 54 -9.69 -5.23 23.39
CA ASP A 54 -9.83 -4.52 24.67
C ASP A 54 -8.67 -3.56 24.96
N ARG A 55 -7.52 -3.75 24.33
CA ARG A 55 -6.30 -2.96 24.57
C ARG A 55 -6.20 -1.73 23.69
N ILE A 56 -6.84 -1.72 22.52
CA ILE A 56 -6.67 -0.67 21.52
C ILE A 56 -7.05 0.71 22.03
N GLY A 57 -8.02 0.82 22.94
CA GLY A 57 -8.47 2.07 23.57
C GLY A 57 -7.39 2.83 24.35
N GLY A 58 -6.31 2.14 24.73
CA GLY A 58 -5.15 2.74 25.44
C GLY A 58 -3.92 2.94 24.56
N LEU A 59 -3.99 2.72 23.23
CA LEU A 59 -2.83 2.76 22.34
C LEU A 59 -2.74 4.06 21.57
N ASP A 60 -1.51 4.57 21.44
CA ASP A 60 -1.13 5.59 20.46
C ASP A 60 -0.70 4.89 19.18
N ILE A 61 -1.43 5.13 18.08
CA ILE A 61 -1.26 4.41 16.81
C ILE A 61 -0.80 5.35 15.71
N LEU A 62 0.15 4.90 14.91
CA LEU A 62 0.51 5.51 13.62
C LEU A 62 -0.12 4.70 12.48
N ASP A 63 -0.83 5.36 11.58
CA ASP A 63 -1.28 4.84 10.29
C ASP A 63 -0.28 5.30 9.22
N PHE A 64 0.59 4.38 8.78
CA PHE A 64 1.67 4.65 7.84
C PHE A 64 1.21 4.42 6.41
N GLY A 65 1.22 5.46 5.59
CA GLY A 65 0.63 5.48 4.25
C GLY A 65 -0.88 5.65 4.33
N CYS A 66 -1.35 6.62 5.11
CA CYS A 66 -2.76 6.78 5.46
C CYS A 66 -3.66 7.25 4.30
N GLY A 67 -3.11 7.59 3.14
CA GLY A 67 -3.85 8.02 1.96
C GLY A 67 -4.87 9.13 2.28
N TRP A 68 -6.12 8.89 1.96
CA TRP A 68 -7.25 9.81 2.13
C TRP A 68 -7.84 9.79 3.55
N GLY A 69 -7.25 9.03 4.48
CA GLY A 69 -7.53 9.05 5.91
C GLY A 69 -8.70 8.21 6.38
N GLY A 70 -9.33 7.41 5.53
CA GLY A 70 -10.49 6.61 5.90
C GLY A 70 -10.19 5.58 6.99
N GLU A 71 -9.10 4.85 6.86
CA GLU A 71 -8.64 3.87 7.87
C GLU A 71 -8.21 4.53 9.16
N THR A 72 -7.48 5.66 9.07
CA THR A 72 -7.11 6.49 10.24
C THR A 72 -8.34 6.94 11.04
N LEU A 73 -9.38 7.46 10.36
CA LEU A 73 -10.63 7.89 11.01
C LEU A 73 -11.38 6.72 11.65
N TRP A 74 -11.34 5.54 11.04
CA TRP A 74 -11.93 4.33 11.60
C TRP A 74 -11.19 3.89 12.89
N LEU A 75 -9.85 3.93 12.88
CA LEU A 75 -9.01 3.63 14.05
C LEU A 75 -9.24 4.63 15.19
N ALA A 76 -9.33 5.92 14.88
CA ALA A 76 -9.46 6.99 15.87
C ALA A 76 -10.74 6.89 16.72
N ARG A 77 -11.76 6.20 16.23
CA ARG A 77 -12.97 5.90 17.02
C ARG A 77 -12.76 4.78 18.06
N ARG A 78 -11.59 4.17 18.11
CA ARG A 78 -11.28 2.97 18.89
C ARG A 78 -10.03 3.11 19.73
N ALA A 79 -9.03 3.83 19.25
CA ALA A 79 -7.72 4.01 19.88
C ALA A 79 -7.69 5.22 20.80
N GLN A 80 -6.66 5.32 21.65
CA GLN A 80 -6.41 6.51 22.49
C GLN A 80 -6.10 7.71 21.60
N SER A 81 -5.15 7.57 20.67
CA SER A 81 -4.85 8.58 19.65
C SER A 81 -4.39 7.92 18.35
N VAL A 82 -4.61 8.60 17.22
CA VAL A 82 -4.12 8.13 15.91
C VAL A 82 -3.47 9.28 15.16
N SER A 83 -2.30 9.00 14.60
CA SER A 83 -1.66 9.90 13.63
C SER A 83 -1.62 9.21 12.27
N GLY A 84 -2.14 9.84 11.22
CA GLY A 84 -1.98 9.39 9.85
C GLY A 84 -0.80 10.12 9.21
N VAL A 85 0.02 9.41 8.44
CA VAL A 85 1.13 10.00 7.67
C VAL A 85 1.13 9.48 6.25
N ASP A 86 1.36 10.37 5.28
CA ASP A 86 1.53 10.04 3.88
C ASP A 86 2.53 10.98 3.21
N VAL A 87 3.13 10.55 2.11
CA VAL A 87 4.04 11.37 1.29
C VAL A 87 3.28 12.32 0.36
N GLU A 88 2.03 12.01 0.04
CA GLU A 88 1.20 12.72 -0.94
C GLU A 88 0.41 13.85 -0.27
N ALA A 89 0.85 15.09 -0.53
CA ALA A 89 0.24 16.28 0.08
C ALA A 89 -1.24 16.46 -0.26
N GLY A 90 -1.65 16.04 -1.48
CA GLY A 90 -3.05 16.10 -1.92
C GLY A 90 -3.95 15.15 -1.13
N ALA A 91 -3.47 13.94 -0.87
CA ALA A 91 -4.16 12.96 -0.02
C ALA A 91 -4.31 13.47 1.41
N ILE A 92 -3.23 14.01 2.00
CA ILE A 92 -3.26 14.61 3.35
C ILE A 92 -4.22 15.79 3.44
N ALA A 93 -4.28 16.65 2.42
CA ALA A 93 -5.23 17.77 2.41
C ALA A 93 -6.69 17.26 2.44
N GLN A 94 -6.98 16.20 1.69
CA GLN A 94 -8.29 15.57 1.69
C GLN A 94 -8.59 14.84 3.02
N ALA A 95 -7.61 14.14 3.59
CA ALA A 95 -7.75 13.50 4.90
C ALA A 95 -8.06 14.51 6.01
N ARG A 96 -7.41 15.67 5.99
CA ARG A 96 -7.70 16.80 6.92
C ARG A 96 -9.10 17.37 6.72
N LYS A 97 -9.57 17.48 5.47
CA LYS A 97 -10.96 17.88 5.16
C LYS A 97 -11.96 16.85 5.72
N ALA A 98 -11.70 15.57 5.54
CA ALA A 98 -12.53 14.48 6.07
C ALA A 98 -12.55 14.49 7.61
N LEU A 99 -11.41 14.73 8.26
CA LEU A 99 -11.33 14.89 9.72
C LEU A 99 -12.17 16.07 10.22
N ALA A 100 -12.11 17.21 9.54
CA ALA A 100 -12.91 18.38 9.92
C ALA A 100 -14.43 18.12 9.87
N ALA A 101 -14.87 17.24 8.97
CA ALA A 101 -16.26 16.80 8.86
C ALA A 101 -16.64 15.68 9.85
N ALA A 102 -15.64 14.99 10.43
CA ALA A 102 -15.85 13.88 11.35
C ALA A 102 -15.96 14.38 12.80
N SER A 103 -16.76 13.69 13.63
CA SER A 103 -16.84 13.93 15.08
C SER A 103 -15.70 13.22 15.84
N VAL A 104 -14.45 13.39 15.36
CA VAL A 104 -13.24 12.76 15.90
C VAL A 104 -12.25 13.86 16.32
N ARG A 105 -11.68 13.77 17.54
CA ARG A 105 -10.78 14.78 18.10
C ARG A 105 -9.38 14.27 18.45
N ASN A 106 -9.20 12.95 18.47
CA ASN A 106 -7.96 12.27 18.84
C ASN A 106 -7.16 11.78 17.60
N CYS A 107 -7.29 12.51 16.49
CA CYS A 107 -6.66 12.17 15.23
C CYS A 107 -5.97 13.40 14.61
N ARG A 108 -4.82 13.16 13.95
CA ARG A 108 -4.12 14.18 13.15
C ARG A 108 -3.51 13.56 11.90
N PHE A 109 -3.24 14.40 10.90
CA PHE A 109 -2.62 13.99 9.63
C PHE A 109 -1.39 14.84 9.33
N GLU A 110 -0.28 14.17 9.00
CA GLU A 110 1.00 14.78 8.68
C GLU A 110 1.47 14.37 7.29
N CYS A 111 2.13 15.29 6.59
CA CYS A 111 2.74 15.02 5.29
C CYS A 111 4.25 14.82 5.48
N ALA A 112 4.79 13.73 4.92
CA ALA A 112 6.20 13.37 5.01
C ALA A 112 6.78 13.07 3.60
N PRO A 113 6.96 14.10 2.75
CA PRO A 113 7.30 13.91 1.33
C PRO A 113 8.69 13.29 1.11
N ASP A 114 9.59 13.37 2.07
CA ASP A 114 10.91 12.74 2.07
C ASP A 114 10.94 11.37 2.78
N GLY A 115 9.77 10.92 3.28
CA GLY A 115 9.63 9.67 4.03
C GLY A 115 10.11 9.74 5.48
N ARG A 116 10.68 10.88 5.95
CA ARG A 116 11.06 11.06 7.34
C ARG A 116 9.82 11.35 8.18
N LEU A 117 9.59 10.52 9.19
CA LEU A 117 8.40 10.63 10.03
C LEU A 117 8.52 11.83 10.99
N PRO A 118 7.57 12.80 10.96
CA PRO A 118 7.61 14.03 11.76
C PRO A 118 7.16 13.79 13.21
N PHE A 119 7.61 12.70 13.81
CA PHE A 119 7.27 12.27 15.16
C PHE A 119 8.53 12.02 15.97
N ALA A 120 8.44 12.20 17.30
CA ALA A 120 9.51 11.88 18.22
C ALA A 120 9.75 10.36 18.30
N ASP A 121 10.93 9.98 18.78
CA ASP A 121 11.27 8.59 19.06
C ASP A 121 10.30 8.01 20.10
N ALA A 122 10.02 6.72 19.97
CA ALA A 122 9.18 5.96 20.92
C ALA A 122 7.81 6.62 21.21
N SER A 123 7.16 7.16 20.18
CA SER A 123 5.85 7.85 20.29
C SER A 123 4.66 6.91 20.19
N PHE A 124 4.79 5.77 19.53
CA PHE A 124 3.66 4.91 19.20
C PHE A 124 3.78 3.51 19.78
N ASP A 125 2.65 2.99 20.26
CA ASP A 125 2.52 1.60 20.70
C ASP A 125 2.42 0.64 19.52
N ALA A 126 1.79 1.09 18.42
CA ALA A 126 1.66 0.31 17.20
C ALA A 126 1.72 1.21 15.96
N VAL A 127 2.22 0.63 14.86
CA VAL A 127 2.12 1.15 13.50
C VAL A 127 1.26 0.19 12.70
N PHE A 128 0.23 0.72 12.06
CA PHE A 128 -0.58 -0.01 11.08
C PHE A 128 -0.29 0.53 9.70
N SER A 129 -0.38 -0.34 8.68
CA SER A 129 -0.17 0.05 7.29
C SER A 129 -0.89 -0.92 6.37
N THR A 130 -1.60 -0.42 5.38
CA THR A 130 -2.32 -1.23 4.40
C THR A 130 -2.00 -0.73 3.00
N ASP A 131 -1.69 -1.66 2.09
CA ASP A 131 -1.43 -1.37 0.66
C ASP A 131 -0.45 -0.18 0.43
N THR A 132 0.67 -0.17 1.18
CA THR A 132 1.65 0.95 1.16
C THR A 132 3.05 0.50 0.79
N PHE A 133 3.55 -0.62 1.36
CA PHE A 133 4.96 -1.00 1.21
C PHE A 133 5.37 -1.36 -0.22
N GLU A 134 4.45 -1.72 -1.08
CA GLU A 134 4.69 -1.92 -2.52
C GLU A 134 5.00 -0.62 -3.27
N HIS A 135 4.73 0.53 -2.62
CA HIS A 135 5.03 1.87 -3.12
C HIS A 135 6.25 2.50 -2.45
N VAL A 136 6.75 1.93 -1.35
CA VAL A 136 7.91 2.46 -0.62
C VAL A 136 9.20 2.15 -1.38
N MET A 137 9.90 3.21 -1.84
CA MET A 137 11.11 3.08 -2.66
C MET A 137 12.34 2.65 -1.86
N ASP A 138 12.50 3.16 -0.63
CA ASP A 138 13.56 2.82 0.32
C ASP A 138 12.98 2.10 1.53
N LEU A 139 12.93 0.78 1.45
CA LEU A 139 12.39 -0.07 2.51
C LEU A 139 13.22 -0.02 3.79
N ASP A 140 14.55 0.06 3.66
CA ASP A 140 15.45 0.04 4.80
C ASP A 140 15.30 1.34 5.61
N PHE A 141 15.21 2.48 4.93
CA PHE A 141 14.92 3.76 5.57
C PHE A 141 13.54 3.77 6.24
N ALA A 142 12.50 3.28 5.55
CA ALA A 142 11.16 3.22 6.11
C ALA A 142 11.08 2.34 7.37
N PHE A 143 11.70 1.16 7.36
CA PHE A 143 11.76 0.30 8.56
C PHE A 143 12.56 0.94 9.70
N SER A 144 13.64 1.67 9.38
CA SER A 144 14.41 2.42 10.37
C SER A 144 13.57 3.50 11.04
N GLU A 145 12.84 4.32 10.26
CA GLU A 145 11.96 5.37 10.79
C GLU A 145 10.79 4.79 11.61
N ILE A 146 10.16 3.71 11.12
CA ILE A 146 9.12 3.00 11.87
C ILE A 146 9.69 2.46 13.19
N GLY A 147 10.88 1.85 13.16
CA GLY A 147 11.55 1.39 14.37
C GLY A 147 11.85 2.52 15.34
N ARG A 148 12.27 3.69 14.85
CA ARG A 148 12.54 4.86 15.68
C ARG A 148 11.30 5.36 16.41
N VAL A 149 10.17 5.48 15.71
CA VAL A 149 8.94 6.04 16.30
C VAL A 149 8.14 5.05 17.13
N LEU A 150 8.32 3.75 16.95
CA LEU A 150 7.72 2.73 17.81
C LEU A 150 8.34 2.75 19.21
N LYS A 151 7.55 2.59 20.24
CA LYS A 151 8.01 2.30 21.62
C LYS A 151 8.74 0.95 21.66
N PRO A 152 9.69 0.72 22.56
CA PRO A 152 10.27 -0.61 22.77
C PRO A 152 9.19 -1.65 23.02
N GLY A 153 9.19 -2.75 22.26
CA GLY A 153 8.14 -3.77 22.26
C GLY A 153 6.88 -3.41 21.49
N GLY A 154 6.80 -2.23 20.87
CA GLY A 154 5.73 -1.83 19.97
C GLY A 154 5.74 -2.63 18.66
N SER A 155 4.62 -2.69 17.97
CA SER A 155 4.40 -3.57 16.81
C SER A 155 4.13 -2.81 15.54
N LEU A 156 4.67 -3.30 14.40
CA LEU A 156 4.19 -2.98 13.06
C LEU A 156 3.34 -4.14 12.55
N LEU A 157 2.09 -3.85 12.17
CA LEU A 157 1.20 -4.78 11.49
C LEU A 157 0.87 -4.20 10.11
N THR A 158 1.15 -4.99 9.07
CA THR A 158 0.90 -4.54 7.70
C THR A 158 0.49 -5.69 6.80
N ARG A 159 -0.40 -5.38 5.86
CA ARG A 159 -0.73 -6.21 4.71
C ARG A 159 -0.69 -5.32 3.48
N PHE A 160 0.01 -5.76 2.45
CA PHE A 160 0.19 -4.97 1.24
C PHE A 160 0.33 -5.85 0.00
N GLY A 161 -0.01 -5.27 -1.14
CA GLY A 161 0.03 -5.87 -2.47
C GLY A 161 -1.02 -5.26 -3.40
N PRO A 162 -0.97 -5.61 -4.69
CA PRO A 162 -0.20 -6.71 -5.29
C PRO A 162 1.29 -6.41 -5.42
N LEU A 163 2.13 -7.42 -5.18
CA LEU A 163 3.56 -7.30 -5.45
C LEU A 163 3.82 -7.21 -6.96
N PHE A 164 4.91 -6.54 -7.34
CA PHE A 164 5.22 -6.23 -8.74
C PHE A 164 5.18 -7.43 -9.68
N LEU A 165 5.69 -8.59 -9.28
CA LEU A 165 5.69 -9.79 -10.13
C LEU A 165 4.34 -10.52 -10.18
N SER A 166 3.34 -10.15 -9.39
CA SER A 166 2.03 -10.79 -9.38
C SER A 166 1.19 -10.42 -10.62
N PRO A 167 0.08 -11.11 -10.89
CA PRO A 167 -0.73 -10.90 -12.12
C PRO A 167 -1.12 -9.46 -12.38
N GLN A 168 -1.32 -8.66 -11.34
CA GLN A 168 -1.77 -7.27 -11.41
C GLN A 168 -0.81 -6.30 -10.70
N GLY A 169 0.47 -6.65 -10.63
CA GLY A 169 1.51 -5.88 -9.95
C GLY A 169 1.83 -4.51 -10.55
N TYR A 170 1.15 -4.13 -11.63
CA TYR A 170 1.21 -2.78 -12.21
C TYR A 170 0.14 -1.82 -11.67
N HIS A 171 -0.75 -2.26 -10.77
CA HIS A 171 -1.73 -1.46 -10.01
C HIS A 171 -2.72 -0.61 -10.83
N LEU A 172 -2.79 -0.76 -12.14
CA LEU A 172 -3.66 0.02 -13.01
C LEU A 172 -4.93 -0.75 -13.41
N TYR A 173 -5.66 -1.30 -12.44
CA TYR A 173 -6.87 -2.11 -12.64
C TYR A 173 -7.95 -1.43 -13.49
N TRP A 174 -8.04 -0.10 -13.37
CA TRP A 174 -8.98 0.70 -14.13
C TRP A 174 -8.58 0.87 -15.60
N ALA A 175 -7.30 0.71 -15.91
CA ALA A 175 -6.78 0.85 -17.27
C ALA A 175 -6.60 -0.49 -17.99
N CYS A 176 -6.23 -1.54 -17.23
CA CYS A 176 -5.95 -2.87 -17.79
C CYS A 176 -6.15 -3.92 -16.69
N GLN A 177 -6.77 -5.06 -17.02
CA GLN A 177 -6.89 -6.20 -16.10
C GLN A 177 -6.24 -7.48 -16.64
N VAL A 178 -5.54 -7.40 -17.77
CA VAL A 178 -4.84 -8.53 -18.36
C VAL A 178 -3.74 -9.01 -17.41
N PRO A 179 -3.80 -10.25 -16.89
CA PRO A 179 -2.81 -10.74 -15.94
C PRO A 179 -1.39 -10.68 -16.52
N TYR A 180 -0.42 -10.21 -15.73
CA TYR A 180 0.99 -10.08 -16.13
C TYR A 180 1.27 -9.16 -17.33
N ALA A 181 0.33 -8.31 -17.73
CA ALA A 181 0.50 -7.44 -18.89
C ALA A 181 1.78 -6.60 -18.83
N HIS A 182 2.16 -6.11 -17.66
CA HIS A 182 3.38 -5.33 -17.43
C HIS A 182 4.67 -6.13 -17.65
N LEU A 183 4.68 -7.43 -17.36
CA LEU A 183 5.82 -8.31 -17.59
C LEU A 183 5.93 -8.76 -19.05
N ILE A 184 4.79 -8.91 -19.73
CA ILE A 184 4.72 -9.42 -21.12
C ILE A 184 4.90 -8.29 -22.13
N PHE A 185 4.22 -7.16 -21.93
CA PHE A 185 4.15 -6.07 -22.90
C PHE A 185 4.96 -4.83 -22.49
N GLY A 186 5.44 -4.77 -21.26
CA GLY A 186 6.31 -3.71 -20.77
C GLY A 186 5.60 -2.40 -20.43
N LEU A 187 6.41 -1.43 -19.99
CA LEU A 187 5.95 -0.15 -19.46
C LEU A 187 5.18 0.70 -20.49
N ASP A 188 5.69 0.79 -21.72
CA ASP A 188 5.10 1.62 -22.79
C ASP A 188 3.67 1.18 -23.14
N ALA A 189 3.44 -0.13 -23.19
CA ALA A 189 2.13 -0.69 -23.48
C ALA A 189 1.13 -0.38 -22.37
N ILE A 190 1.55 -0.48 -21.11
CA ILE A 190 0.73 -0.15 -19.93
C ILE A 190 0.45 1.36 -19.86
N ALA A 191 1.46 2.20 -20.16
CA ALA A 191 1.28 3.66 -20.26
C ALA A 191 0.28 4.04 -21.36
N ALA A 192 0.34 3.37 -22.52
CA ALA A 192 -0.62 3.57 -23.61
C ALA A 192 -2.06 3.17 -23.21
N MET A 193 -2.22 2.05 -22.49
CA MET A 193 -3.53 1.64 -21.94
C MET A 193 -4.08 2.67 -20.94
N ARG A 194 -3.22 3.18 -20.04
CA ARG A 194 -3.55 4.24 -19.09
C ARG A 194 -4.05 5.51 -19.81
N ALA A 195 -3.29 6.00 -20.80
CA ALA A 195 -3.65 7.19 -21.56
C ALA A 195 -4.98 7.01 -22.32
N ARG A 196 -5.18 5.85 -22.97
CA ARG A 196 -6.42 5.50 -23.68
C ARG A 196 -7.66 5.55 -22.80
N ARG A 197 -7.51 5.26 -21.50
CA ARG A 197 -8.62 5.20 -20.52
C ARG A 197 -8.80 6.50 -19.74
N GLY A 198 -8.23 7.61 -20.21
CA GLY A 198 -8.40 8.95 -19.61
C GLY A 198 -7.45 9.25 -18.44
N GLY A 199 -6.45 8.40 -18.20
CA GLY A 199 -5.35 8.71 -17.28
C GLY A 199 -4.35 9.70 -17.88
N SER A 200 -3.29 10.02 -17.12
CA SER A 200 -2.23 10.91 -17.58
C SER A 200 -1.62 10.40 -18.90
N SER A 201 -1.46 11.30 -19.85
CA SER A 201 -0.75 11.05 -21.13
C SER A 201 0.78 11.18 -20.98
N SER A 202 1.29 11.53 -19.78
CA SER A 202 2.72 11.57 -19.53
C SER A 202 3.33 10.17 -19.72
N GLN A 203 4.49 10.13 -20.41
CA GLN A 203 5.22 8.89 -20.63
C GLN A 203 6.12 8.60 -19.41
N PRO A 204 5.83 7.58 -18.61
CA PRO A 204 6.72 7.18 -17.52
C PRO A 204 8.00 6.59 -18.11
N GLN A 205 9.15 6.93 -17.51
CA GLN A 205 10.46 6.38 -17.89
C GLN A 205 10.78 5.09 -17.12
N SER A 206 10.08 4.88 -16.02
CA SER A 206 10.27 3.72 -15.15
C SER A 206 8.97 3.35 -14.43
N TRP A 207 8.92 2.17 -13.84
CA TRP A 207 7.82 1.78 -12.96
C TRP A 207 7.71 2.66 -11.70
N ARG A 208 8.83 3.28 -11.27
CA ARG A 208 8.87 4.24 -10.15
C ARG A 208 8.03 5.48 -10.44
N ASP A 209 7.96 5.93 -11.69
CA ASP A 209 7.13 7.09 -12.09
C ASP A 209 5.62 6.77 -12.00
N LEU A 210 5.30 5.49 -11.88
CA LEU A 210 3.95 4.98 -11.59
C LEU A 210 3.77 4.64 -10.10
N GLY A 211 4.71 5.03 -9.24
CA GLY A 211 4.68 4.76 -7.81
C GLY A 211 5.02 3.33 -7.41
N LEU A 212 5.57 2.50 -8.32
CA LEU A 212 5.85 1.08 -8.03
C LEU A 212 7.33 0.86 -7.71
N ASN A 213 7.62 0.22 -6.58
CA ASN A 213 9.01 -0.05 -6.19
C ASN A 213 9.65 -1.24 -6.93
N GLY A 214 8.87 -2.07 -7.60
CA GLY A 214 9.37 -3.20 -8.40
C GLY A 214 9.95 -4.36 -7.58
N ARG A 215 9.77 -4.38 -6.27
CA ARG A 215 10.41 -5.34 -5.37
C ARG A 215 9.76 -6.72 -5.43
N ARG A 216 10.64 -7.76 -5.25
CA ARG A 216 10.24 -9.16 -5.08
C ARG A 216 9.99 -9.46 -3.60
N PHE A 217 9.22 -10.48 -3.30
CA PHE A 217 8.94 -10.92 -1.93
C PHE A 217 10.21 -11.06 -1.07
N ARG A 218 11.27 -11.69 -1.62
CA ARG A 218 12.54 -11.89 -0.92
C ARG A 218 13.27 -10.60 -0.55
N GLU A 219 13.03 -9.51 -1.25
CA GLU A 219 13.66 -8.23 -0.94
C GLU A 219 13.01 -7.60 0.29
N TYR A 220 11.69 -7.74 0.46
CA TYR A 220 11.01 -7.36 1.69
C TYR A 220 11.49 -8.17 2.89
N VAL A 221 11.64 -9.51 2.74
CA VAL A 221 12.23 -10.37 3.78
C VAL A 221 13.59 -9.84 4.22
N ARG A 222 14.50 -9.57 3.27
CA ARG A 222 15.85 -9.06 3.56
C ARG A 222 15.84 -7.70 4.25
N SER A 223 14.91 -6.79 3.88
CA SER A 223 14.82 -5.49 4.53
C SER A 223 14.35 -5.62 5.98
N VAL A 224 13.39 -6.52 6.26
CA VAL A 224 12.97 -6.82 7.64
C VAL A 224 14.08 -7.48 8.44
N GLU A 225 14.85 -8.41 7.84
CA GLU A 225 15.99 -9.08 8.50
C GLU A 225 17.12 -8.12 8.88
N ARG A 226 17.33 -7.04 8.07
CA ARG A 226 18.31 -5.99 8.37
C ARG A 226 17.84 -5.00 9.43
N ALA A 227 16.54 -4.85 9.58
CA ALA A 227 15.96 -3.96 10.58
C ALA A 227 15.97 -4.62 11.97
N ASP A 228 16.05 -3.80 13.03
CA ASP A 228 16.12 -4.29 14.42
C ASP A 228 14.72 -4.67 14.95
N PHE A 229 14.10 -5.65 14.28
CA PHE A 229 12.80 -6.19 14.67
C PHE A 229 12.87 -7.67 15.04
N GLU A 230 11.97 -8.08 15.92
CA GLU A 230 11.57 -9.46 16.13
C GLU A 230 10.45 -9.80 15.13
N VAL A 231 10.63 -10.84 14.36
CA VAL A 231 9.60 -11.29 13.39
C VAL A 231 8.58 -12.18 14.12
N VAL A 232 7.37 -11.68 14.32
CA VAL A 232 6.24 -12.45 14.86
C VAL A 232 5.58 -13.25 13.74
N ARG A 233 5.36 -12.62 12.61
CA ARG A 233 4.81 -13.24 11.39
C ARG A 233 5.30 -12.48 10.15
N PHE A 234 5.79 -13.19 9.17
CA PHE A 234 6.09 -12.64 7.83
C PHE A 234 5.83 -13.73 6.80
N ARG A 235 4.73 -13.62 6.08
CA ARG A 235 4.28 -14.66 5.17
C ARG A 235 3.78 -14.10 3.85
N PRO A 236 3.99 -14.83 2.73
CA PRO A 236 3.40 -14.47 1.46
C PRO A 236 1.89 -14.70 1.47
N ILE A 237 1.16 -13.81 0.82
CA ILE A 237 -0.24 -14.02 0.45
C ILE A 237 -0.24 -14.55 -0.99
N PRO A 238 -0.58 -15.80 -1.23
CA PRO A 238 -0.58 -16.35 -2.59
C PRO A 238 -1.73 -15.79 -3.42
N VAL A 239 -1.55 -15.74 -4.74
CA VAL A 239 -2.66 -15.55 -5.68
C VAL A 239 -3.70 -16.64 -5.44
N ARG A 240 -4.99 -16.25 -5.42
CA ARG A 240 -6.09 -17.15 -5.08
C ARG A 240 -6.08 -18.42 -5.95
N GLY A 241 -6.10 -19.58 -5.30
CA GLY A 241 -6.06 -20.89 -5.96
C GLY A 241 -4.66 -21.35 -6.39
N LEU A 242 -3.59 -20.54 -6.24
CA LEU A 242 -2.24 -20.83 -6.73
C LEU A 242 -1.20 -21.00 -5.59
N LYS A 243 -1.65 -21.37 -4.39
CA LYS A 243 -0.79 -21.50 -3.20
C LYS A 243 0.42 -22.42 -3.42
N THR A 244 0.20 -23.57 -4.07
CA THR A 244 1.28 -24.52 -4.36
C THR A 244 2.33 -23.94 -5.31
N LEU A 245 1.92 -23.12 -6.29
CA LEU A 245 2.84 -22.48 -7.22
C LEU A 245 3.66 -21.38 -6.54
N ALA A 246 3.08 -20.68 -5.55
CA ALA A 246 3.78 -19.66 -4.78
C ALA A 246 4.97 -20.23 -3.96
N SER A 247 4.99 -21.53 -3.66
CA SER A 247 6.09 -22.19 -2.96
C SER A 247 7.20 -22.71 -3.87
N LEU A 248 7.05 -22.62 -5.19
CA LEU A 248 8.07 -23.12 -6.13
C LEU A 248 9.31 -22.22 -6.13
N PRO A 249 10.53 -22.79 -6.07
CA PRO A 249 11.74 -22.03 -6.26
C PRO A 249 11.76 -21.39 -7.67
N LEU A 250 12.39 -20.23 -7.81
CA LEU A 250 12.58 -19.45 -9.05
C LEU A 250 11.32 -18.74 -9.58
N VAL A 251 10.16 -19.39 -9.59
CA VAL A 251 8.91 -18.84 -10.19
C VAL A 251 7.85 -18.48 -9.16
N GLY A 252 8.03 -18.85 -7.90
CA GLY A 252 7.02 -18.62 -6.83
C GLY A 252 6.61 -17.17 -6.68
N ASP A 253 7.53 -16.23 -6.85
CA ASP A 253 7.25 -14.79 -6.77
C ASP A 253 6.16 -14.31 -7.75
N LEU A 254 5.97 -15.00 -8.89
CA LEU A 254 4.89 -14.72 -9.84
C LEU A 254 3.50 -14.99 -9.24
N PHE A 255 3.42 -15.87 -8.26
CA PHE A 255 2.20 -16.35 -7.63
C PHE A 255 2.00 -15.83 -6.20
N ILE A 256 2.85 -14.89 -5.76
CA ILE A 256 2.70 -14.16 -4.50
C ILE A 256 2.00 -12.84 -4.79
N PHE A 257 0.75 -12.74 -4.34
CA PHE A 257 -0.04 -11.52 -4.48
C PHE A 257 0.48 -10.42 -3.56
N GLY A 258 0.75 -10.73 -2.29
CA GLY A 258 1.11 -9.74 -1.30
C GLY A 258 1.87 -10.32 -0.11
N VAL A 259 1.96 -9.53 0.93
CA VAL A 259 2.64 -9.86 2.19
C VAL A 259 1.68 -9.62 3.36
N ASP A 260 1.70 -10.50 4.34
CA ASP A 260 1.08 -10.32 5.65
C ASP A 260 2.22 -10.35 6.69
N CYS A 261 2.42 -9.22 7.37
CA CYS A 261 3.56 -8.99 8.23
C CYS A 261 3.13 -8.44 9.60
N HIS A 262 3.67 -9.07 10.66
CA HIS A 262 3.68 -8.56 12.02
C HIS A 262 5.11 -8.66 12.54
N ILE A 263 5.72 -7.54 12.82
CA ILE A 263 7.04 -7.43 13.41
C ILE A 263 6.97 -6.55 14.65
N ARG A 264 7.87 -6.77 15.62
CA ARG A 264 7.91 -6.05 16.87
C ARG A 264 9.28 -5.41 17.07
N ARG A 265 9.31 -4.14 17.47
CA ARG A 265 10.55 -3.48 17.88
C ARG A 265 11.15 -4.23 19.06
N ARG A 266 12.43 -4.57 19.03
CA ARG A 266 13.14 -5.17 20.18
C ARG A 266 13.10 -4.24 21.39
N ARG A 267 13.14 -4.84 22.58
CA ARG A 267 13.14 -4.11 23.86
C ARG A 267 14.48 -3.44 24.14
#